data_9e6ef3aaa65d0c6d28774716776a807a
#
_entry.id   9e6ef3aaa65d0c6d28774716776a807a
#
_cell.length_a   1.000
_cell.length_b   1.000
_cell.length_c   1.000
_cell.angle_alpha   90.00
_cell.angle_beta   90.00
_cell.angle_gamma   90.00
#
_symmetry.space_group_name_H-M   'P 1'
#
loop_
_entity.id
_entity.type
_entity.pdbx_description
1 polymer ?
#
loop_
_entity_poly.entity_id
_entity_poly.type
_entity_poly.pdbx_seq_one_letter_code
_entity_poly.pdbx_strand_id
1 'polypeptide(L)'
;MSKDSTLRGVRVVSLALNLPGPAAIMRLAQMGATCTKVNPPQGDPMAHYTPEGYDILHKGVKQISCDLKDPKGQKALHRLLEKTDVLLTSFRPSALNKLGLSWKTLHLQFPQLSCVSVVGAPGSLAEIPGHDLTYQAEVDLVPGMNLPTSLFADMGGAMMASEAVLKATLIQRSSGKGSFHEVALSDAAAWLALPRQWGMTLPKGAVGGAHAGYQIYACKNGRVAVAALEPHFAKSLCDAAGIKVSDPKSLFAKSTHVAIASFLASKTRQQLDKLAAEKDIPLMTLPKAS
;
A
#
# COMPACT_ATOMS: atom_id res chain seq x y z
N MET A 1 -12.32 15.08 11.83
CA MET A 1 -11.81 13.76 12.26
C MET A 1 -11.15 13.93 13.62
N SER A 2 -11.54 13.18 14.66
CA SER A 2 -10.86 13.17 15.95
C SER A 2 -9.39 12.80 15.71
N LYS A 3 -8.48 13.52 16.33
CA LYS A 3 -7.05 13.24 16.22
C LYS A 3 -6.79 11.90 16.91
N ASP A 4 -6.48 10.85 16.14
CA ASP A 4 -6.06 9.58 16.72
C ASP A 4 -4.84 9.84 17.61
N SER A 5 -4.85 9.27 18.80
CA SER A 5 -3.80 9.46 19.79
C SER A 5 -3.16 8.14 20.24
N THR A 6 -3.37 7.07 19.50
CA THR A 6 -2.88 5.72 19.81
C THR A 6 -1.36 5.69 20.02
N LEU A 7 -0.62 6.47 19.25
CA LEU A 7 0.84 6.60 19.34
C LEU A 7 1.28 7.89 20.05
N ARG A 8 0.41 8.50 20.85
CA ARG A 8 0.80 9.68 21.63
C ARG A 8 1.97 9.38 22.55
N GLY A 9 3.01 10.20 22.47
CA GLY A 9 4.26 10.03 23.23
C GLY A 9 5.31 9.16 22.53
N VAL A 10 4.97 8.48 21.44
CA VAL A 10 5.94 7.72 20.63
C VAL A 10 6.69 8.67 19.70
N ARG A 11 8.02 8.56 19.67
CA ARG A 11 8.93 9.38 18.87
C ARG A 11 9.57 8.51 17.81
N VAL A 12 9.32 8.84 16.55
CA VAL A 12 9.84 8.13 15.39
C VAL A 12 10.82 9.01 14.62
N VAL A 13 12.02 8.52 14.40
CA VAL A 13 13.00 9.15 13.49
C VAL A 13 13.07 8.32 12.21
N SER A 14 12.98 8.98 11.07
CA SER A 14 13.05 8.32 9.76
C SER A 14 14.24 8.81 8.96
N LEU A 15 15.06 7.87 8.49
CA LEU A 15 16.08 8.07 7.46
C LEU A 15 15.60 7.61 6.08
N ALA A 16 14.37 7.08 6.00
CA ALA A 16 13.85 6.51 4.77
C ALA A 16 13.53 7.60 3.73
N LEU A 17 13.82 7.29 2.48
CA LEU A 17 13.64 8.16 1.32
C LEU A 17 12.57 7.58 0.37
N ASN A 18 12.18 8.38 -0.60
CA ASN A 18 11.17 8.06 -1.63
C ASN A 18 9.78 7.80 -1.02
N LEU A 19 9.06 6.74 -1.46
CA LEU A 19 7.64 6.58 -1.14
C LEU A 19 7.36 5.73 0.11
N PRO A 20 7.87 4.50 0.28
CA PRO A 20 7.36 3.59 1.32
C PRO A 20 7.61 4.11 2.75
N GLY A 21 8.81 4.63 3.02
CA GLY A 21 9.13 5.18 4.35
C GLY A 21 8.34 6.46 4.68
N PRO A 22 8.35 7.49 3.84
CA PRO A 22 7.50 8.67 4.02
C PRO A 22 6.01 8.36 4.17
N ALA A 23 5.45 7.44 3.40
CA ALA A 23 4.06 7.02 3.55
C ALA A 23 3.80 6.35 4.91
N ALA A 24 4.76 5.55 5.40
CA ALA A 24 4.68 4.98 6.75
C ALA A 24 4.68 6.07 7.83
N ILE A 25 5.62 7.05 7.79
CA ILE A 25 5.66 8.10 8.81
C ILE A 25 4.44 9.03 8.76
N MET A 26 3.87 9.29 7.59
CA MET A 26 2.59 10.01 7.50
C MET A 26 1.50 9.28 8.30
N ARG A 27 1.34 7.96 8.11
CA ARG A 27 0.36 7.16 8.86
C ARG A 27 0.62 7.19 10.37
N LEU A 28 1.88 7.08 10.79
CA LEU A 28 2.27 7.14 12.19
C LEU A 28 1.98 8.52 12.81
N ALA A 29 2.25 9.60 12.08
CA ALA A 29 1.91 10.95 12.52
C ALA A 29 0.39 11.15 12.65
N GLN A 30 -0.42 10.55 11.75
CA GLN A 30 -1.87 10.55 11.85
C GLN A 30 -2.37 9.79 13.09
N MET A 31 -1.65 8.76 13.54
CA MET A 31 -1.91 8.03 14.78
C MET A 31 -1.38 8.75 16.04
N GLY A 32 -0.81 9.94 15.90
CA GLY A 32 -0.36 10.79 17.02
C GLY A 32 1.11 10.66 17.38
N ALA A 33 1.93 9.90 16.66
CA ALA A 33 3.37 9.84 16.87
C ALA A 33 4.04 11.19 16.53
N THR A 34 5.12 11.50 17.25
CA THR A 34 6.00 12.63 16.91
C THR A 34 7.07 12.13 15.93
N CYS A 35 6.92 12.50 14.66
CA CYS A 35 7.79 12.05 13.59
C CYS A 35 8.82 13.12 13.21
N THR A 36 10.08 12.72 13.07
CA THR A 36 11.17 13.55 12.54
C THR A 36 11.82 12.82 11.37
N LYS A 37 11.81 13.44 10.19
CA LYS A 37 12.55 12.95 9.02
C LYS A 37 13.93 13.61 8.97
N VAL A 38 14.95 12.80 8.77
CA VAL A 38 16.33 13.24 8.55
C VAL A 38 16.65 13.05 7.07
N ASN A 39 16.76 14.14 6.35
CA ASN A 39 17.15 14.15 4.95
C ASN A 39 18.69 14.23 4.81
N PRO A 40 19.28 13.62 3.77
CA PRO A 40 20.64 13.90 3.37
C PRO A 40 20.74 15.35 2.86
N PRO A 41 21.98 15.92 2.73
CA PRO A 41 22.16 17.31 2.27
C PRO A 41 21.49 17.62 0.91
N GLN A 42 21.46 16.64 0.00
CA GLN A 42 20.83 16.76 -1.32
C GLN A 42 19.31 16.62 -1.28
N GLY A 43 18.70 16.35 -0.11
CA GLY A 43 17.27 16.16 0.05
C GLY A 43 16.78 14.75 -0.32
N ASP A 44 15.47 14.58 -0.32
CA ASP A 44 14.80 13.36 -0.78
C ASP A 44 14.49 13.48 -2.27
N PRO A 45 14.86 12.50 -3.11
CA PRO A 45 14.55 12.53 -4.55
C PRO A 45 13.05 12.76 -4.85
N MET A 46 12.14 12.26 -4.01
CA MET A 46 10.71 12.43 -4.19
C MET A 46 10.28 13.90 -4.23
N ALA A 47 10.97 14.79 -3.51
CA ALA A 47 10.70 16.22 -3.55
C ALA A 47 10.89 16.85 -4.94
N HIS A 48 11.67 16.19 -5.82
CA HIS A 48 11.92 16.67 -7.18
C HIS A 48 10.94 16.12 -8.20
N TYR A 49 10.60 14.82 -8.12
CA TYR A 49 9.75 14.20 -9.15
C TYR A 49 8.25 14.21 -8.81
N THR A 50 7.87 14.42 -7.56
CA THR A 50 6.46 14.63 -7.15
C THR A 50 6.37 15.52 -5.91
N PRO A 51 6.62 16.84 -6.04
CA PRO A 51 6.69 17.76 -4.90
C PRO A 51 5.38 17.82 -4.11
N GLU A 52 4.24 17.84 -4.78
CA GLU A 52 2.92 17.85 -4.11
C GLU A 52 2.70 16.58 -3.26
N GLY A 53 3.05 15.42 -3.80
CA GLY A 53 2.99 14.15 -3.05
C GLY A 53 3.94 14.15 -1.85
N TYR A 54 5.14 14.69 -2.04
CA TYR A 54 6.12 14.84 -0.96
C TYR A 54 5.57 15.70 0.18
N ASP A 55 4.98 16.85 -0.13
CA ASP A 55 4.41 17.76 0.86
C ASP A 55 3.25 17.13 1.63
N ILE A 56 2.38 16.38 0.93
CA ILE A 56 1.28 15.64 1.55
C ILE A 56 1.81 14.60 2.55
N LEU A 57 2.82 13.81 2.17
CA LEU A 57 3.40 12.76 3.02
C LEU A 57 4.12 13.33 4.25
N HIS A 58 4.64 14.55 4.17
CA HIS A 58 5.40 15.16 5.26
C HIS A 58 4.60 16.21 6.06
N LYS A 59 3.30 16.33 5.81
CA LYS A 59 2.44 17.24 6.56
C LYS A 59 2.44 16.89 8.07
N GLY A 60 2.93 17.83 8.89
CA GLY A 60 3.05 17.61 10.34
C GLY A 60 4.27 16.80 10.79
N VAL A 61 5.16 16.42 9.86
CA VAL A 61 6.44 15.77 10.14
C VAL A 61 7.55 16.82 10.19
N LYS A 62 8.33 16.82 11.26
CA LYS A 62 9.51 17.68 11.36
C LYS A 62 10.58 17.18 10.38
N GLN A 63 11.15 18.06 9.59
CA GLN A 63 12.24 17.72 8.68
C GLN A 63 13.53 18.42 9.10
N ILE A 64 14.64 17.69 9.07
CA ILE A 64 16.00 18.22 9.31
C ILE A 64 16.93 17.68 8.24
N SER A 65 17.98 18.42 7.89
CA SER A 65 19.04 17.96 6.99
C SER A 65 20.27 17.57 7.80
N CYS A 66 20.90 16.43 7.47
CA CYS A 66 22.05 15.92 8.17
C CYS A 66 22.92 15.07 7.25
N ASP A 67 24.19 15.43 7.11
CA ASP A 67 25.16 14.57 6.43
C ASP A 67 25.68 13.47 7.37
N LEU A 68 25.19 12.24 7.16
CA LEU A 68 25.59 11.09 7.98
C LEU A 68 27.00 10.57 7.64
N LYS A 69 27.67 11.11 6.63
CA LYS A 69 29.09 10.83 6.34
C LYS A 69 30.02 11.77 7.12
N ASP A 70 29.49 12.91 7.59
CA ASP A 70 30.24 13.85 8.44
C ASP A 70 30.12 13.44 9.93
N PRO A 71 31.22 13.39 10.70
CA PRO A 71 31.19 13.13 12.14
C PRO A 71 30.26 14.05 12.94
N LYS A 72 30.11 15.33 12.54
CA LYS A 72 29.15 16.25 13.17
C LYS A 72 27.73 15.81 12.94
N GLY A 73 27.42 15.36 11.71
CA GLY A 73 26.11 14.83 11.37
C GLY A 73 25.78 13.56 12.13
N GLN A 74 26.72 12.61 12.22
CA GLN A 74 26.55 11.40 13.02
C GLN A 74 26.28 11.73 14.50
N LYS A 75 27.06 12.66 15.08
CA LYS A 75 26.84 13.11 16.46
C LYS A 75 25.47 13.75 16.66
N ALA A 76 24.99 14.50 15.67
CA ALA A 76 23.64 15.09 15.70
C ALA A 76 22.55 14.01 15.65
N LEU A 77 22.70 13.00 14.78
CA LEU A 77 21.79 11.86 14.72
C LEU A 77 21.78 11.08 16.04
N HIS A 78 22.95 10.76 16.62
CA HIS A 78 23.04 10.04 17.89
C HIS A 78 22.29 10.76 19.02
N ARG A 79 22.45 12.08 19.16
CA ARG A 79 21.71 12.89 20.14
C ARG A 79 20.17 12.85 19.92
N LEU A 80 19.74 12.70 18.66
CA LEU A 80 18.34 12.54 18.32
C LEU A 80 17.85 11.14 18.71
N LEU A 81 18.65 10.10 18.44
CA LEU A 81 18.32 8.70 18.74
C LEU A 81 18.22 8.41 20.25
N GLU A 82 18.97 9.12 21.11
CA GLU A 82 18.85 9.04 22.58
C GLU A 82 17.43 9.30 23.07
N LYS A 83 16.64 10.06 22.31
CA LYS A 83 15.27 10.44 22.65
C LYS A 83 14.23 9.80 21.72
N THR A 84 14.61 8.78 20.96
CA THR A 84 13.80 8.14 19.93
C THR A 84 13.37 6.76 20.38
N ASP A 85 12.13 6.41 20.11
CA ASP A 85 11.58 5.09 20.43
C ASP A 85 11.76 4.13 19.24
N VAL A 86 11.60 4.63 18.02
CA VAL A 86 11.76 3.83 16.79
C VAL A 86 12.55 4.60 15.71
N LEU A 87 13.57 3.97 15.19
CA LEU A 87 14.26 4.38 13.95
C LEU A 87 13.64 3.63 12.76
N LEU A 88 13.16 4.36 11.77
CA LEU A 88 12.71 3.83 10.47
C LEU A 88 13.77 4.16 9.42
N THR A 89 14.20 3.17 8.66
CA THR A 89 15.18 3.36 7.58
C THR A 89 14.81 2.58 6.33
N SER A 90 15.27 3.06 5.15
CA SER A 90 15.20 2.33 3.88
C SER A 90 16.60 2.13 3.26
N PHE A 91 17.64 2.27 4.05
CA PHE A 91 19.00 2.02 3.58
C PHE A 91 19.30 0.54 3.53
N ARG A 92 20.08 0.13 2.53
CA ARG A 92 20.61 -1.23 2.45
C ARG A 92 21.44 -1.56 3.68
N PRO A 93 21.44 -2.82 4.16
CA PRO A 93 22.21 -3.23 5.33
C PRO A 93 23.70 -2.86 5.25
N SER A 94 24.32 -3.01 4.07
CA SER A 94 25.71 -2.63 3.84
C SER A 94 25.96 -1.12 4.00
N ALA A 95 25.00 -0.28 3.61
CA ALA A 95 25.09 1.16 3.80
C ALA A 95 24.96 1.55 5.28
N LEU A 96 24.02 0.93 6.01
CA LEU A 96 23.88 1.12 7.46
C LEU A 96 25.15 0.68 8.21
N ASN A 97 25.73 -0.45 7.82
CA ASN A 97 26.99 -0.92 8.41
C ASN A 97 28.13 0.10 8.22
N LYS A 98 28.29 0.66 7.00
CA LYS A 98 29.30 1.68 6.71
C LYS A 98 29.10 2.97 7.51
N LEU A 99 27.85 3.30 7.86
CA LEU A 99 27.51 4.46 8.68
C LEU A 99 27.58 4.19 10.19
N GLY A 100 27.90 2.97 10.62
CA GLY A 100 27.88 2.59 12.04
C GLY A 100 26.47 2.48 12.63
N LEU A 101 25.45 2.36 11.77
CA LEU A 101 24.02 2.29 12.13
C LEU A 101 23.44 0.89 11.98
N SER A 102 24.29 -0.16 12.04
CA SER A 102 23.80 -1.54 12.09
C SER A 102 22.92 -1.77 13.32
N TRP A 103 21.94 -2.66 13.23
CA TRP A 103 21.13 -3.03 14.40
C TRP A 103 21.97 -3.40 15.62
N LYS A 104 22.99 -4.23 15.43
CA LYS A 104 23.90 -4.63 16.52
C LYS A 104 24.54 -3.41 17.20
N THR A 105 25.02 -2.44 16.43
CA THR A 105 25.64 -1.22 16.96
C THR A 105 24.62 -0.33 17.67
N LEU A 106 23.45 -0.12 17.05
CA LEU A 106 22.38 0.71 17.60
C LEU A 106 21.84 0.13 18.91
N HIS A 107 21.61 -1.18 18.96
CA HIS A 107 21.06 -1.82 20.14
C HIS A 107 22.01 -1.82 21.34
N LEU A 108 23.32 -1.87 21.07
CA LEU A 108 24.35 -1.71 22.15
C LEU A 108 24.38 -0.28 22.70
N GLN A 109 24.20 0.73 21.85
CA GLN A 109 24.26 2.14 22.25
C GLN A 109 22.92 2.63 22.82
N PHE A 110 21.82 2.16 22.29
CA PHE A 110 20.45 2.57 22.60
C PHE A 110 19.56 1.34 22.82
N PRO A 111 19.66 0.65 23.98
CA PRO A 111 18.98 -0.62 24.21
C PRO A 111 17.44 -0.54 24.12
N GLN A 112 16.86 0.66 24.29
CA GLN A 112 15.40 0.88 24.18
C GLN A 112 14.95 1.25 22.78
N LEU A 113 15.87 1.63 21.89
CA LEU A 113 15.58 2.00 20.51
C LEU A 113 15.20 0.76 19.71
N SER A 114 14.04 0.79 19.07
CA SER A 114 13.69 -0.20 18.04
C SER A 114 14.14 0.28 16.66
N CYS A 115 14.39 -0.65 15.76
CA CYS A 115 14.71 -0.35 14.37
C CYS A 115 13.76 -1.08 13.43
N VAL A 116 13.11 -0.33 12.54
CA VAL A 116 12.32 -0.86 11.42
C VAL A 116 13.07 -0.57 10.13
N SER A 117 13.51 -1.61 9.45
CA SER A 117 14.27 -1.53 8.20
C SER A 117 13.38 -1.93 7.04
N VAL A 118 13.06 -0.97 6.17
CA VAL A 118 12.35 -1.23 4.91
C VAL A 118 13.39 -1.59 3.86
N VAL A 119 13.29 -2.79 3.30
CA VAL A 119 14.24 -3.34 2.32
C VAL A 119 13.49 -3.80 1.06
N GLY A 120 14.22 -3.98 -0.04
CA GLY A 120 13.62 -4.47 -1.29
C GLY A 120 13.12 -5.91 -1.16
N ALA A 121 14.00 -6.80 -0.70
CA ALA A 121 13.73 -8.22 -0.47
C ALA A 121 14.38 -8.66 0.85
N PRO A 122 13.93 -9.77 1.47
CA PRO A 122 14.35 -10.13 2.83
C PRO A 122 15.79 -10.68 2.89
N GLY A 123 16.42 -10.51 4.05
CA GLY A 123 17.70 -11.13 4.40
C GLY A 123 18.85 -10.70 3.49
N SER A 124 19.60 -11.65 2.95
CA SER A 124 20.74 -11.37 2.04
C SER A 124 20.31 -10.73 0.72
N LEU A 125 19.07 -10.91 0.30
CA LEU A 125 18.51 -10.33 -0.92
C LEU A 125 18.24 -8.81 -0.79
N ALA A 126 18.29 -8.25 0.42
CA ALA A 126 18.16 -6.82 0.67
C ALA A 126 19.21 -5.94 -0.05
N GLU A 127 20.33 -6.54 -0.46
CA GLU A 127 21.39 -5.86 -1.22
C GLU A 127 21.11 -5.83 -2.74
N ILE A 128 20.15 -6.64 -3.23
CA ILE A 128 19.84 -6.69 -4.66
C ILE A 128 19.02 -5.45 -5.04
N PRO A 129 19.38 -4.77 -6.16
CA PRO A 129 18.59 -3.66 -6.67
C PRO A 129 17.20 -4.10 -7.09
N GLY A 130 16.20 -3.36 -6.67
CA GLY A 130 14.82 -3.58 -7.07
C GLY A 130 13.97 -2.35 -6.78
N HIS A 131 12.83 -2.27 -7.42
CA HIS A 131 11.80 -1.26 -7.24
C HIS A 131 10.42 -1.89 -7.33
N ASP A 132 9.41 -1.17 -6.94
CA ASP A 132 8.01 -1.57 -6.90
C ASP A 132 7.58 -2.48 -8.08
N LEU A 133 7.87 -2.05 -9.32
CA LEU A 133 7.50 -2.80 -10.52
C LEU A 133 8.13 -4.20 -10.58
N THR A 134 9.39 -4.35 -10.14
CA THR A 134 10.08 -5.65 -10.18
C THR A 134 9.48 -6.60 -9.16
N TYR A 135 9.13 -6.13 -7.96
CA TYR A 135 8.47 -6.95 -6.94
C TYR A 135 7.06 -7.37 -7.35
N GLN A 136 6.31 -6.47 -8.02
CA GLN A 136 5.00 -6.81 -8.58
C GLN A 136 5.10 -7.85 -9.71
N ALA A 137 6.15 -7.76 -10.56
CA ALA A 137 6.37 -8.70 -11.65
C ALA A 137 6.68 -10.12 -11.14
N GLU A 138 7.46 -10.24 -10.06
CA GLU A 138 7.79 -11.53 -9.43
C GLU A 138 6.56 -12.30 -8.96
N VAL A 139 5.46 -11.61 -8.65
CA VAL A 139 4.23 -12.20 -8.08
C VAL A 139 3.02 -12.12 -9.01
N ASP A 140 3.24 -11.90 -10.31
CA ASP A 140 2.19 -11.83 -11.35
C ASP A 140 1.12 -10.75 -11.10
N LEU A 141 1.54 -9.58 -10.59
CA LEU A 141 0.67 -8.39 -10.44
C LEU A 141 0.82 -7.39 -11.60
N VAL A 142 1.60 -7.72 -12.63
CA VAL A 142 1.76 -6.88 -13.82
C VAL A 142 0.81 -7.35 -14.92
N PRO A 143 -0.17 -6.54 -15.35
CA PRO A 143 -1.19 -6.96 -16.32
C PRO A 143 -0.67 -6.87 -17.76
N GLY A 144 -0.13 -7.97 -18.29
CA GLY A 144 0.38 -8.05 -19.68
C GLY A 144 1.49 -7.03 -19.94
N MET A 145 1.29 -6.17 -20.94
CA MET A 145 2.24 -5.09 -21.29
C MET A 145 1.89 -3.73 -20.68
N ASN A 146 0.92 -3.67 -19.79
CA ASN A 146 0.54 -2.43 -19.12
C ASN A 146 1.22 -2.31 -17.76
N LEU A 147 1.53 -1.08 -17.36
CA LEU A 147 1.99 -0.82 -16.01
C LEU A 147 0.84 -1.01 -15.00
N PRO A 148 1.15 -1.49 -13.78
CA PRO A 148 0.21 -1.46 -12.68
C PRO A 148 -0.31 -0.04 -12.42
N THR A 149 -1.56 0.08 -12.01
CA THR A 149 -2.22 1.37 -11.78
C THR A 149 -1.76 2.07 -10.49
N SER A 150 -0.96 1.40 -9.68
CA SER A 150 -0.40 1.93 -8.43
C SER A 150 0.91 1.23 -8.09
N LEU A 151 1.65 1.80 -7.15
CA LEU A 151 2.87 1.24 -6.58
C LEU A 151 2.49 0.33 -5.39
N PHE A 152 1.98 -0.87 -5.71
CA PHE A 152 1.37 -1.76 -4.72
C PHE A 152 2.39 -2.31 -3.71
N ALA A 153 3.62 -2.64 -4.14
CA ALA A 153 4.67 -3.11 -3.25
C ALA A 153 5.12 -2.01 -2.26
N ASP A 154 5.31 -0.78 -2.76
CA ASP A 154 5.71 0.37 -1.94
C ASP A 154 4.62 0.75 -0.93
N MET A 155 3.36 0.83 -1.36
CA MET A 155 2.25 1.20 -0.48
C MET A 155 1.89 0.09 0.50
N GLY A 156 1.95 -1.17 0.08
CA GLY A 156 1.83 -2.33 0.96
C GLY A 156 2.96 -2.36 1.99
N GLY A 157 4.20 -2.13 1.56
CA GLY A 157 5.36 -2.02 2.43
C GLY A 157 5.26 -0.87 3.45
N ALA A 158 4.69 0.27 3.05
CA ALA A 158 4.41 1.38 3.97
C ALA A 158 3.41 0.98 5.07
N MET A 159 2.38 0.21 4.72
CA MET A 159 1.43 -0.33 5.71
C MET A 159 2.11 -1.31 6.66
N MET A 160 2.88 -2.27 6.15
CA MET A 160 3.65 -3.23 6.95
C MET A 160 4.69 -2.55 7.83
N ALA A 161 5.35 -1.49 7.35
CA ALA A 161 6.28 -0.69 8.15
C ALA A 161 5.57 0.03 9.29
N SER A 162 4.38 0.58 9.06
CA SER A 162 3.55 1.17 10.12
C SER A 162 3.15 0.13 11.17
N GLU A 163 2.78 -1.07 10.75
CA GLU A 163 2.47 -2.21 11.63
C GLU A 163 3.72 -2.64 12.43
N ALA A 164 4.89 -2.71 11.79
CA ALA A 164 6.14 -3.03 12.47
C ALA A 164 6.49 -2.01 13.56
N VAL A 165 6.24 -0.72 13.33
CA VAL A 165 6.40 0.32 14.37
C VAL A 165 5.42 0.13 15.54
N LEU A 166 4.17 -0.25 15.26
CA LEU A 166 3.20 -0.60 16.33
C LEU A 166 3.67 -1.81 17.14
N LYS A 167 4.12 -2.89 16.47
CA LYS A 167 4.70 -4.08 17.12
C LYS A 167 5.90 -3.71 17.98
N ALA A 168 6.84 -2.93 17.43
CA ALA A 168 8.02 -2.46 18.15
C ALA A 168 7.65 -1.66 19.40
N THR A 169 6.66 -0.78 19.30
CA THR A 169 6.16 0.02 20.42
C THR A 169 5.54 -0.85 21.52
N LEU A 170 4.76 -1.86 21.15
CA LEU A 170 4.16 -2.80 22.10
C LEU A 170 5.24 -3.65 22.82
N ILE A 171 6.22 -4.16 22.08
CA ILE A 171 7.35 -4.91 22.64
C ILE A 171 8.15 -4.02 23.61
N GLN A 172 8.47 -2.80 23.22
CA GLN A 172 9.20 -1.87 24.07
C GLN A 172 8.45 -1.56 25.36
N ARG A 173 7.13 -1.33 25.28
CA ARG A 173 6.29 -1.06 26.45
C ARG A 173 6.22 -2.24 27.43
N SER A 174 6.25 -3.47 26.91
CA SER A 174 6.16 -4.69 27.74
C SER A 174 7.51 -5.15 28.28
N SER A 175 8.60 -4.99 27.51
CA SER A 175 9.93 -5.52 27.86
C SER A 175 10.94 -4.46 28.32
N GLY A 176 10.67 -3.18 28.07
CA GLY A 176 11.62 -2.09 28.24
C GLY A 176 12.77 -2.08 27.24
N LYS A 177 12.77 -2.98 26.24
CA LYS A 177 13.83 -3.13 25.24
C LYS A 177 13.33 -2.88 23.84
N GLY A 178 14.20 -2.33 23.01
CA GLY A 178 13.97 -2.18 21.58
C GLY A 178 14.05 -3.52 20.83
N SER A 179 13.45 -3.55 19.64
CA SER A 179 13.42 -4.73 18.76
C SER A 179 13.78 -4.34 17.33
N PHE A 180 14.18 -5.35 16.53
CA PHE A 180 14.46 -5.18 15.10
C PHE A 180 13.34 -5.81 14.28
N HIS A 181 12.89 -5.07 13.28
CA HIS A 181 11.90 -5.53 12.31
C HIS A 181 12.38 -5.20 10.90
N GLU A 182 12.50 -6.23 10.08
CA GLU A 182 12.71 -6.08 8.64
C GLU A 182 11.36 -6.14 7.92
N VAL A 183 11.13 -5.22 7.00
CA VAL A 183 9.94 -5.14 6.17
C VAL A 183 10.38 -5.13 4.71
N ALA A 184 10.14 -6.24 4.01
CA ALA A 184 10.51 -6.37 2.61
C ALA A 184 9.34 -5.95 1.69
N LEU A 185 9.66 -5.14 0.68
CA LEU A 185 8.67 -4.71 -0.32
C LEU A 185 8.19 -5.87 -1.19
N SER A 186 9.07 -6.85 -1.45
CA SER A 186 8.71 -8.10 -2.14
C SER A 186 7.68 -8.91 -1.34
N ASP A 187 7.80 -8.97 -0.01
CA ASP A 187 6.83 -9.68 0.84
C ASP A 187 5.49 -8.95 0.84
N ALA A 188 5.50 -7.62 0.80
CA ALA A 188 4.29 -6.82 0.67
C ALA A 188 3.58 -7.10 -0.68
N ALA A 189 4.34 -7.15 -1.78
CA ALA A 189 3.80 -7.56 -3.08
C ALA A 189 3.23 -8.98 -3.04
N ALA A 190 3.96 -9.93 -2.44
CA ALA A 190 3.52 -11.32 -2.31
C ALA A 190 2.22 -11.44 -1.50
N TRP A 191 2.09 -10.68 -0.41
CA TRP A 191 0.85 -10.62 0.38
C TRP A 191 -0.33 -10.12 -0.45
N LEU A 192 -0.14 -9.04 -1.21
CA LEU A 192 -1.18 -8.47 -2.06
C LEU A 192 -1.54 -9.38 -3.24
N ALA A 193 -0.62 -10.25 -3.66
CA ALA A 193 -0.83 -11.21 -4.75
C ALA A 193 -1.55 -12.50 -4.31
N LEU A 194 -1.82 -12.74 -3.02
CA LEU A 194 -2.48 -13.96 -2.54
C LEU A 194 -3.78 -14.30 -3.30
N PRO A 195 -4.72 -13.35 -3.56
CA PRO A 195 -5.91 -13.65 -4.35
C PRO A 195 -5.59 -14.13 -5.78
N ARG A 196 -4.51 -13.63 -6.36
CA ARG A 196 -4.01 -14.06 -7.68
C ARG A 196 -3.45 -15.48 -7.60
N GLN A 197 -2.63 -15.77 -6.61
CA GLN A 197 -2.05 -17.10 -6.37
C GLN A 197 -3.12 -18.16 -6.08
N TRP A 198 -4.19 -17.79 -5.39
CA TRP A 198 -5.35 -18.66 -5.15
C TRP A 198 -6.26 -18.82 -6.38
N GLY A 199 -5.94 -18.18 -7.49
CA GLY A 199 -6.72 -18.25 -8.73
C GLY A 199 -7.98 -17.40 -8.75
N MET A 200 -8.28 -16.65 -7.68
CA MET A 200 -9.50 -15.85 -7.57
C MET A 200 -9.61 -14.77 -8.66
N THR A 201 -8.48 -14.11 -8.98
CA THR A 201 -8.40 -13.04 -9.98
C THR A 201 -7.85 -13.52 -11.33
N LEU A 202 -7.67 -14.83 -11.54
CA LEU A 202 -7.39 -15.39 -12.85
C LEU A 202 -8.64 -15.37 -13.74
N PRO A 203 -8.52 -15.39 -15.09
CA PRO A 203 -9.67 -15.29 -16.00
C PRO A 203 -10.80 -16.31 -15.76
N LYS A 204 -10.49 -17.46 -15.16
CA LYS A 204 -11.48 -18.48 -14.79
C LYS A 204 -12.03 -18.30 -13.37
N GLY A 205 -11.46 -17.40 -12.57
CA GLY A 205 -11.93 -17.06 -11.23
C GLY A 205 -13.15 -16.14 -11.27
N ALA A 206 -14.04 -16.28 -10.31
CA ALA A 206 -15.26 -15.48 -10.25
C ALA A 206 -14.96 -13.96 -10.28
N VAL A 207 -14.01 -13.51 -9.46
CA VAL A 207 -13.56 -12.11 -9.41
C VAL A 207 -12.44 -11.79 -10.43
N GLY A 208 -12.11 -12.72 -11.28
CA GLY A 208 -11.22 -12.57 -12.44
C GLY A 208 -11.97 -12.31 -13.75
N GLY A 209 -13.30 -12.18 -13.68
CA GLY A 209 -14.15 -11.90 -14.84
C GLY A 209 -14.97 -13.09 -15.34
N ALA A 210 -14.86 -14.28 -14.73
CA ALA A 210 -15.69 -15.43 -15.12
C ALA A 210 -17.17 -15.25 -14.71
N HIS A 211 -17.44 -14.55 -13.63
CA HIS A 211 -18.80 -14.27 -13.16
C HIS A 211 -19.35 -12.99 -13.82
N ALA A 212 -20.49 -13.08 -14.50
CA ALA A 212 -21.07 -11.96 -15.22
C ALA A 212 -21.45 -10.76 -14.32
N GLY A 213 -21.72 -11.01 -13.04
CA GLY A 213 -21.94 -9.96 -12.03
C GLY A 213 -20.67 -9.32 -11.48
N TYR A 214 -19.46 -9.76 -11.91
CA TYR A 214 -18.19 -9.15 -11.49
C TYR A 214 -17.32 -8.87 -12.70
N GLN A 215 -17.55 -7.72 -13.33
CA GLN A 215 -16.90 -7.38 -14.60
C GLN A 215 -16.99 -5.87 -14.85
N ILE A 216 -16.13 -5.38 -15.74
CA ILE A 216 -16.21 -4.04 -16.30
C ILE A 216 -16.88 -4.12 -17.66
N TYR A 217 -17.99 -3.40 -17.82
CA TYR A 217 -18.75 -3.33 -19.05
C TYR A 217 -18.72 -1.94 -19.66
N ALA A 218 -18.91 -1.86 -20.97
CA ALA A 218 -19.16 -0.60 -21.65
C ALA A 218 -20.58 -0.10 -21.31
N CYS A 219 -20.75 1.21 -21.20
CA CYS A 219 -22.04 1.87 -21.21
C CYS A 219 -22.04 3.01 -22.25
N LYS A 220 -23.19 3.64 -22.51
CA LYS A 220 -23.40 4.57 -23.62
C LYS A 220 -22.37 5.71 -23.67
N ASN A 221 -21.97 6.23 -22.50
CA ASN A 221 -21.04 7.37 -22.37
C ASN A 221 -19.88 7.12 -21.41
N GLY A 222 -19.47 5.84 -21.25
CA GLY A 222 -18.39 5.48 -20.35
C GLY A 222 -18.27 3.97 -20.15
N ARG A 223 -17.90 3.59 -18.93
CA ARG A 223 -17.76 2.22 -18.45
C ARG A 223 -18.51 2.05 -17.14
N VAL A 224 -18.80 0.82 -16.76
CA VAL A 224 -19.40 0.50 -15.47
C VAL A 224 -18.69 -0.72 -14.88
N ALA A 225 -18.19 -0.58 -13.66
CA ALA A 225 -17.71 -1.68 -12.84
C ALA A 225 -18.90 -2.26 -12.07
N VAL A 226 -19.14 -3.55 -12.24
CA VAL A 226 -20.22 -4.28 -11.57
C VAL A 226 -19.59 -5.27 -10.60
N ALA A 227 -20.12 -5.34 -9.37
CA ALA A 227 -19.67 -6.22 -8.31
C ALA A 227 -20.83 -6.96 -7.62
N ALA A 228 -21.79 -7.42 -8.40
CA ALA A 228 -23.00 -8.13 -7.96
C ALA A 228 -22.72 -9.64 -7.84
N LEU A 229 -21.95 -10.02 -6.81
CA LEU A 229 -21.55 -11.42 -6.56
C LEU A 229 -22.56 -12.17 -5.70
N GLU A 230 -23.09 -11.52 -4.68
CA GLU A 230 -24.05 -12.11 -3.76
C GLU A 230 -25.36 -12.45 -4.51
N PRO A 231 -26.03 -13.56 -4.15
CA PRO A 231 -27.20 -14.05 -4.91
C PRO A 231 -28.30 -13.01 -5.09
N HIS A 232 -28.57 -12.16 -4.09
CA HIS A 232 -29.60 -11.13 -4.17
C HIS A 232 -29.18 -9.98 -5.11
N PHE A 233 -27.91 -9.55 -5.10
CA PHE A 233 -27.40 -8.53 -6.02
C PHE A 233 -27.35 -9.05 -7.46
N ALA A 234 -26.88 -10.29 -7.65
CA ALA A 234 -26.88 -10.93 -8.97
C ALA A 234 -28.31 -11.06 -9.52
N LYS A 235 -29.27 -11.41 -8.66
CA LYS A 235 -30.69 -11.44 -9.02
C LYS A 235 -31.21 -10.06 -9.43
N SER A 236 -30.94 -9.02 -8.63
CA SER A 236 -31.36 -7.64 -8.93
C SER A 236 -30.83 -7.15 -10.29
N LEU A 237 -29.54 -7.43 -10.58
CA LEU A 237 -28.92 -7.11 -11.86
C LEU A 237 -29.59 -7.86 -13.02
N CYS A 238 -29.82 -9.17 -12.87
CA CYS A 238 -30.41 -10.00 -13.89
C CYS A 238 -31.89 -9.61 -14.15
N ASP A 239 -32.66 -9.37 -13.10
CA ASP A 239 -34.04 -8.89 -13.20
C ASP A 239 -34.11 -7.55 -13.94
N ALA A 240 -33.21 -6.61 -13.63
CA ALA A 240 -33.12 -5.33 -14.33
C ALA A 240 -32.75 -5.50 -15.81
N ALA A 241 -31.97 -6.49 -16.16
CA ALA A 241 -31.60 -6.84 -17.54
C ALA A 241 -32.63 -7.75 -18.25
N GLY A 242 -33.73 -8.15 -17.58
CA GLY A 242 -34.72 -9.07 -18.11
C GLY A 242 -34.26 -10.51 -18.23
N ILE A 243 -33.25 -10.91 -17.47
CA ILE A 243 -32.65 -12.25 -17.49
C ILE A 243 -33.25 -13.10 -16.35
N LYS A 244 -33.79 -14.26 -16.68
CA LYS A 244 -34.21 -15.23 -15.67
C LYS A 244 -33.03 -16.10 -15.26
N VAL A 245 -32.60 -16.00 -13.99
CA VAL A 245 -31.57 -16.87 -13.40
C VAL A 245 -32.27 -18.03 -12.69
N SER A 246 -32.16 -19.22 -13.24
CA SER A 246 -32.71 -20.44 -12.64
C SER A 246 -31.64 -21.23 -11.84
N ASP A 247 -30.37 -21.03 -12.14
CA ASP A 247 -29.22 -21.69 -11.49
C ASP A 247 -28.06 -20.68 -11.37
N PRO A 248 -27.41 -20.55 -10.21
CA PRO A 248 -26.22 -19.71 -10.02
C PRO A 248 -25.11 -19.97 -11.07
N LYS A 249 -24.99 -21.19 -11.59
CA LYS A 249 -24.02 -21.50 -12.66
C LYS A 249 -24.29 -20.75 -13.95
N SER A 250 -25.54 -20.32 -14.20
CA SER A 250 -25.86 -19.52 -15.38
C SER A 250 -25.17 -18.16 -15.40
N LEU A 251 -24.72 -17.65 -14.24
CA LEU A 251 -23.95 -16.40 -14.13
C LEU A 251 -22.53 -16.51 -14.73
N PHE A 252 -22.06 -17.73 -14.98
CA PHE A 252 -20.81 -17.99 -15.67
C PHE A 252 -20.97 -18.27 -17.17
N ALA A 253 -22.22 -18.31 -17.66
CA ALA A 253 -22.51 -18.60 -19.06
C ALA A 253 -22.24 -17.36 -19.94
N LYS A 254 -21.62 -17.58 -21.10
CA LYS A 254 -21.34 -16.53 -22.10
C LYS A 254 -22.61 -15.77 -22.51
N SER A 255 -23.77 -16.44 -22.59
CA SER A 255 -25.06 -15.81 -22.89
C SER A 255 -25.48 -14.76 -21.86
N THR A 256 -25.24 -15.03 -20.57
CA THR A 256 -25.52 -14.09 -19.48
C THR A 256 -24.60 -12.86 -19.55
N HIS A 257 -23.30 -13.07 -19.81
CA HIS A 257 -22.38 -11.97 -20.04
C HIS A 257 -22.82 -11.08 -21.20
N VAL A 258 -23.22 -11.66 -22.33
CA VAL A 258 -23.69 -10.92 -23.50
C VAL A 258 -24.97 -10.15 -23.20
N ALA A 259 -25.91 -10.75 -22.52
CA ALA A 259 -27.19 -10.11 -22.19
C ALA A 259 -26.98 -8.93 -21.22
N ILE A 260 -26.18 -9.10 -20.16
CA ILE A 260 -25.82 -8.01 -19.23
C ILE A 260 -25.05 -6.91 -19.98
N ALA A 261 -24.08 -7.26 -20.83
CA ALA A 261 -23.31 -6.30 -21.61
C ALA A 261 -24.23 -5.46 -22.51
N SER A 262 -25.16 -6.08 -23.22
CA SER A 262 -26.13 -5.40 -24.09
C SER A 262 -27.05 -4.46 -23.30
N PHE A 263 -27.54 -4.90 -22.15
CA PHE A 263 -28.36 -4.08 -21.27
C PHE A 263 -27.60 -2.83 -20.79
N LEU A 264 -26.40 -3.00 -20.26
CA LEU A 264 -25.59 -1.91 -19.73
C LEU A 264 -25.14 -0.94 -20.83
N ALA A 265 -24.78 -1.44 -22.01
CA ALA A 265 -24.41 -0.62 -23.17
C ALA A 265 -25.54 0.29 -23.67
N SER A 266 -26.80 -0.08 -23.43
CA SER A 266 -27.98 0.72 -23.79
C SER A 266 -28.23 1.91 -22.85
N LYS A 267 -27.55 2.00 -21.70
CA LYS A 267 -27.79 2.98 -20.64
C LYS A 267 -26.66 4.03 -20.57
N THR A 268 -27.02 5.23 -20.17
CA THR A 268 -26.05 6.26 -19.77
C THR A 268 -25.54 6.00 -18.34
N ARG A 269 -24.42 6.59 -17.98
CA ARG A 269 -23.88 6.55 -16.60
C ARG A 269 -24.92 7.02 -15.60
N GLN A 270 -25.59 8.16 -15.84
CA GLN A 270 -26.64 8.68 -14.96
C GLN A 270 -27.83 7.72 -14.78
N GLN A 271 -28.24 7.03 -15.87
CA GLN A 271 -29.29 6.01 -15.78
C GLN A 271 -28.85 4.80 -14.97
N LEU A 272 -27.57 4.41 -15.06
CA LEU A 272 -27.02 3.30 -14.28
C LEU A 272 -26.84 3.66 -12.82
N ASP A 273 -26.37 4.88 -12.49
CA ASP A 273 -26.27 5.34 -11.11
C ASP A 273 -27.64 5.37 -10.41
N LYS A 274 -28.68 5.83 -11.13
CA LYS A 274 -30.05 5.80 -10.63
C LYS A 274 -30.55 4.36 -10.43
N LEU A 275 -30.35 3.49 -11.41
CA LEU A 275 -30.73 2.07 -11.34
C LEU A 275 -30.05 1.36 -10.17
N ALA A 276 -28.76 1.64 -9.93
CA ALA A 276 -27.99 1.08 -8.82
C ALA A 276 -28.66 1.39 -7.48
N ALA A 277 -29.04 2.64 -7.26
CA ALA A 277 -29.68 3.08 -6.03
C ALA A 277 -31.10 2.49 -5.88
N GLU A 278 -31.90 2.42 -6.98
CA GLU A 278 -33.28 1.95 -6.94
C GLU A 278 -33.40 0.42 -6.78
N LYS A 279 -32.41 -0.33 -7.29
CA LYS A 279 -32.45 -1.79 -7.35
C LYS A 279 -31.44 -2.48 -6.46
N ASP A 280 -30.72 -1.71 -5.65
CA ASP A 280 -29.65 -2.20 -4.77
C ASP A 280 -28.65 -3.08 -5.54
N ILE A 281 -28.08 -2.52 -6.63
CA ILE A 281 -27.09 -3.19 -7.45
C ILE A 281 -25.73 -2.57 -7.20
N PRO A 282 -24.73 -3.32 -6.70
CA PRO A 282 -23.37 -2.80 -6.50
C PRO A 282 -22.70 -2.58 -7.86
N LEU A 283 -22.78 -1.35 -8.35
CA LEU A 283 -22.05 -0.91 -9.53
C LEU A 283 -21.55 0.52 -9.35
N MET A 284 -20.50 0.86 -10.10
CA MET A 284 -19.91 2.21 -10.14
C MET A 284 -19.66 2.60 -11.59
N THR A 285 -20.18 3.75 -11.99
CA THR A 285 -19.93 4.25 -13.35
C THR A 285 -18.63 5.02 -13.45
N LEU A 286 -17.94 4.87 -14.57
CA LEU A 286 -16.62 5.45 -14.85
C LEU A 286 -16.66 6.19 -16.20
N PRO A 287 -15.87 7.26 -16.39
CA PRO A 287 -15.66 7.87 -17.70
C PRO A 287 -15.17 6.83 -18.72
N LYS A 288 -15.17 7.23 -20.02
CA LYS A 288 -14.44 6.43 -21.03
C LYS A 288 -13.00 6.25 -20.59
N ALA A 289 -12.39 5.12 -20.95
CA ALA A 289 -10.96 4.98 -20.78
C ALA A 289 -10.27 6.06 -21.63
N SER A 290 -9.30 6.74 -21.03
CA SER A 290 -8.38 7.65 -21.74
C SER A 290 -7.47 6.86 -22.65
#